data_cbedd04d3c137b6e0d21410d911c93be
#
_entry.id   cbedd04d3c137b6e0d21410d911c93be
#
_cell.length_a   1.000
_cell.length_b   1.000
_cell.length_c   1.000
_cell.angle_alpha   90.00
_cell.angle_beta   90.00
_cell.angle_gamma   90.00
#
_symmetry.space_group_name_H-M   'P 1'
#
loop_
_entity.id
_entity.type
_entity.pdbx_description
1 polymer ?
#
loop_
_entity_poly.entity_id
_entity_poly.type
_entity_poly.pdbx_seq_one_letter_code
_entity_poly.pdbx_strand_id
1 'polypeptide(L)'
;QIPDQEAQNLKETLGSGETGEGLSFSAEEYPYYQMLSENQQSVYRQIYANAQNLTEKFAPEKTVSASDVKTAFEAVIGDHPEMFWLETGYSSKYLANGQCVEIDLKYNSTADDLESAKQRFDAAAQNLITGAASLDSNYEKEKYVHDALASAVTYDLTADMNQSAFSALVNGKSVCAGYARAYQYLLQQLGIPCYYCTGYSG
;
A
#
# COMPACT_ATOMS: atom_id res chain seq x y z
N GLN A 1 -18.78 10.24 -10.98
CA GLN A 1 -18.99 11.66 -11.30
C GLN A 1 -20.14 12.19 -10.46
N ILE A 2 -19.99 13.41 -9.96
CA ILE A 2 -21.03 14.09 -9.16
C ILE A 2 -21.37 15.47 -9.76
N PRO A 3 -22.57 16.03 -9.44
CA PRO A 3 -22.94 17.40 -9.80
C PRO A 3 -22.10 18.46 -9.10
N ASP A 4 -21.98 19.65 -9.72
CA ASP A 4 -21.21 20.77 -9.17
C ASP A 4 -21.69 21.23 -7.78
N GLN A 5 -23.01 21.17 -7.53
CA GLN A 5 -23.58 21.53 -6.23
C GLN A 5 -23.15 20.56 -5.12
N GLU A 6 -23.10 19.25 -5.40
CA GLU A 6 -22.59 18.26 -4.44
C GLU A 6 -21.10 18.47 -4.18
N ALA A 7 -20.32 18.76 -5.22
CA ALA A 7 -18.90 19.04 -5.08
C ALA A 7 -18.64 20.30 -4.24
N GLN A 8 -19.48 21.34 -4.39
CA GLN A 8 -19.37 22.54 -3.56
C GLN A 8 -19.62 22.23 -2.09
N ASN A 9 -20.66 21.45 -1.79
CA ASN A 9 -20.97 21.02 -0.43
C ASN A 9 -19.82 20.19 0.19
N LEU A 10 -19.21 19.31 -0.60
CA LEU A 10 -18.06 18.53 -0.16
C LEU A 10 -16.84 19.40 0.17
N LYS A 11 -16.55 20.42 -0.64
CA LYS A 11 -15.46 21.37 -0.37
C LYS A 11 -15.65 22.15 0.94
N GLU A 12 -16.90 22.42 1.32
CA GLU A 12 -17.24 23.14 2.55
C GLU A 12 -17.20 22.22 3.79
N THR A 13 -17.46 20.92 3.62
CA THR A 13 -17.66 20.00 4.74
C THR A 13 -16.53 18.99 4.91
N LEU A 14 -15.79 18.65 3.82
CA LEU A 14 -14.74 17.65 3.82
C LEU A 14 -13.37 18.31 3.89
N GLY A 15 -12.63 18.06 4.96
CA GLY A 15 -11.25 18.48 5.10
C GLY A 15 -10.28 17.63 4.28
N SER A 16 -9.03 18.06 4.19
CA SER A 16 -7.95 17.31 3.54
C SER A 16 -7.35 16.18 4.40
N GLY A 17 -7.83 16.05 5.65
CA GLY A 17 -7.23 15.12 6.61
C GLY A 17 -5.75 15.46 6.85
N GLU A 18 -4.93 14.44 6.96
CA GLU A 18 -3.48 14.60 7.04
C GLU A 18 -2.91 14.87 5.64
N THR A 19 -2.19 15.97 5.46
CA THR A 19 -1.61 16.34 4.16
C THR A 19 -0.34 15.57 3.83
N GLY A 20 0.33 15.03 4.85
CA GLY A 20 1.64 14.42 4.71
C GLY A 20 2.76 15.42 4.40
N GLU A 21 2.53 16.71 4.68
CA GLU A 21 3.57 17.74 4.51
C GLU A 21 4.82 17.38 5.32
N GLY A 22 5.99 17.53 4.70
CA GLY A 22 7.27 17.18 5.31
C GLY A 22 7.66 15.70 5.19
N LEU A 23 6.77 14.80 4.73
CA LEU A 23 7.15 13.44 4.42
C LEU A 23 8.05 13.41 3.17
N SER A 24 9.11 12.63 3.25
CA SER A 24 10.01 12.36 2.13
C SER A 24 10.22 10.85 1.97
N PHE A 25 10.34 10.42 0.73
CA PHE A 25 10.52 9.02 0.36
C PHE A 25 11.75 8.88 -0.52
N SER A 26 12.70 8.05 -0.11
CA SER A 26 13.96 7.86 -0.83
C SER A 26 13.73 7.17 -2.19
N ALA A 27 14.59 7.50 -3.16
CA ALA A 27 14.52 6.88 -4.49
C ALA A 27 14.84 5.37 -4.47
N GLU A 28 15.65 4.96 -3.52
CA GLU A 28 16.08 3.56 -3.39
C GLU A 28 14.96 2.66 -2.86
N GLU A 29 14.18 3.16 -1.90
CA GLU A 29 13.13 2.37 -1.24
C GLU A 29 11.75 2.57 -1.87
N TYR A 30 11.49 3.77 -2.43
CA TYR A 30 10.17 4.17 -2.92
C TYR A 30 10.23 4.66 -4.38
N PRO A 31 10.53 3.79 -5.34
CA PRO A 31 10.75 4.16 -6.73
C PRO A 31 9.49 4.72 -7.40
N TYR A 32 8.30 4.23 -7.04
CA TYR A 32 7.06 4.72 -7.63
C TYR A 32 6.76 6.16 -7.24
N TYR A 33 7.04 6.55 -5.99
CA TYR A 33 6.95 7.96 -5.57
C TYR A 33 7.81 8.88 -6.45
N GLN A 34 9.03 8.46 -6.76
CA GLN A 34 9.98 9.25 -7.57
C GLN A 34 9.52 9.43 -9.02
N MET A 35 8.71 8.53 -9.54
CA MET A 35 8.19 8.60 -10.91
C MET A 35 6.99 9.53 -11.05
N LEU A 36 6.43 10.01 -9.95
CA LEU A 36 5.23 10.84 -9.91
C LEU A 36 5.54 12.31 -10.22
N SER A 37 4.57 13.00 -10.81
CA SER A 37 4.57 14.48 -10.88
C SER A 37 4.40 15.07 -9.47
N GLU A 38 4.73 16.36 -9.31
CA GLU A 38 4.61 17.06 -8.03
C GLU A 38 3.18 16.97 -7.43
N ASN A 39 2.15 17.14 -8.27
CA ASN A 39 0.75 17.02 -7.82
C ASN A 39 0.40 15.58 -7.40
N GLN A 40 0.88 14.57 -8.15
CA GLN A 40 0.68 13.17 -7.80
C GLN A 40 1.44 12.81 -6.52
N GLN A 41 2.64 13.33 -6.30
CA GLN A 41 3.39 13.17 -5.05
C GLN A 41 2.65 13.77 -3.85
N SER A 42 1.99 14.92 -4.02
CA SER A 42 1.13 15.49 -2.98
C SER A 42 0.00 14.54 -2.58
N VAL A 43 -0.70 13.96 -3.56
CA VAL A 43 -1.75 12.98 -3.32
C VAL A 43 -1.20 11.70 -2.68
N TYR A 44 -0.06 11.21 -3.14
CA TYR A 44 0.62 10.06 -2.55
C TYR A 44 0.88 10.28 -1.05
N ARG A 45 1.44 11.44 -0.68
CA ARG A 45 1.69 11.78 0.73
C ARG A 45 0.39 11.85 1.54
N GLN A 46 -0.69 12.44 0.97
CA GLN A 46 -1.99 12.46 1.63
C GLN A 46 -2.56 11.05 1.85
N ILE A 47 -2.54 10.19 0.83
CA ILE A 47 -3.01 8.82 0.94
C ILE A 47 -2.23 8.07 2.02
N TYR A 48 -0.90 8.15 1.99
CA TYR A 48 -0.05 7.53 2.98
C TYR A 48 -0.37 8.00 4.41
N ALA A 49 -0.41 9.31 4.64
CA ALA A 49 -0.64 9.87 5.96
C ALA A 49 -2.06 9.58 6.49
N ASN A 50 -3.08 9.67 5.65
CA ASN A 50 -4.45 9.34 6.04
C ASN A 50 -4.63 7.84 6.30
N ALA A 51 -3.96 6.97 5.53
CA ALA A 51 -3.97 5.53 5.79
C ALA A 51 -3.29 5.15 7.12
N GLN A 52 -2.25 5.86 7.52
CA GLN A 52 -1.63 5.68 8.85
C GLN A 52 -2.59 6.01 10.00
N ASN A 53 -3.47 6.98 9.81
CA ASN A 53 -4.45 7.41 10.81
C ASN A 53 -5.84 6.77 10.64
N LEU A 54 -6.00 5.83 9.72
CA LEU A 54 -7.28 5.19 9.39
C LEU A 54 -8.39 6.19 9.00
N THR A 55 -8.00 7.32 8.42
CA THR A 55 -8.95 8.30 7.88
C THR A 55 -9.50 7.78 6.55
N GLU A 56 -10.81 7.59 6.47
CA GLU A 56 -11.43 7.05 5.25
C GLU A 56 -11.57 8.11 4.16
N LYS A 57 -12.16 9.26 4.47
CA LYS A 57 -12.55 10.28 3.48
C LYS A 57 -11.82 11.60 3.68
N PHE A 58 -11.29 12.12 2.59
CA PHE A 58 -10.64 13.42 2.57
C PHE A 58 -10.66 14.04 1.18
N ALA A 59 -10.53 15.36 1.11
CA ALA A 59 -10.39 16.10 -0.14
C ALA A 59 -8.90 16.19 -0.53
N PRO A 60 -8.55 16.09 -1.82
CA PRO A 60 -7.21 16.41 -2.27
C PRO A 60 -6.79 17.84 -1.89
N GLU A 61 -5.59 18.01 -1.34
CA GLU A 61 -5.01 19.32 -1.03
C GLU A 61 -4.77 20.14 -2.29
N LYS A 62 -4.29 19.50 -3.34
CA LYS A 62 -4.03 20.10 -4.64
C LYS A 62 -5.17 19.81 -5.62
N THR A 63 -5.33 20.67 -6.61
CA THR A 63 -6.24 20.38 -7.73
C THR A 63 -5.63 19.27 -8.58
N VAL A 64 -6.25 18.11 -8.57
CA VAL A 64 -5.80 16.90 -9.27
C VAL A 64 -6.95 16.23 -10.00
N SER A 65 -6.63 15.50 -11.05
CA SER A 65 -7.60 14.68 -11.77
C SER A 65 -7.83 13.33 -11.06
N ALA A 66 -8.96 12.68 -11.36
CA ALA A 66 -9.20 11.31 -10.92
C ALA A 66 -8.11 10.33 -11.42
N SER A 67 -7.51 10.61 -12.59
CA SER A 67 -6.38 9.84 -13.13
C SER A 67 -5.11 10.02 -12.29
N ASP A 68 -4.82 11.25 -11.84
CA ASP A 68 -3.67 11.51 -10.96
C ASP A 68 -3.81 10.79 -9.62
N VAL A 69 -5.02 10.79 -9.06
CA VAL A 69 -5.33 10.06 -7.82
C VAL A 69 -5.10 8.56 -8.00
N LYS A 70 -5.56 8.00 -9.13
CA LYS A 70 -5.35 6.58 -9.45
C LYS A 70 -3.86 6.25 -9.51
N THR A 71 -3.07 7.03 -10.25
CA THR A 71 -1.63 6.83 -10.38
C THR A 71 -0.92 6.93 -9.03
N ALA A 72 -1.28 7.92 -8.20
CA ALA A 72 -0.71 8.09 -6.87
C ALA A 72 -1.09 6.93 -5.92
N PHE A 73 -2.33 6.47 -5.97
CA PHE A 73 -2.79 5.33 -5.15
C PHE A 73 -2.05 4.03 -5.53
N GLU A 74 -1.93 3.74 -6.83
CA GLU A 74 -1.18 2.58 -7.32
C GLU A 74 0.29 2.64 -6.89
N ALA A 75 0.89 3.83 -6.89
CA ALA A 75 2.25 4.05 -6.39
C ALA A 75 2.39 3.78 -4.89
N VAL A 76 1.44 4.23 -4.06
CA VAL A 76 1.41 3.93 -2.61
C VAL A 76 1.34 2.42 -2.39
N ILE A 77 0.44 1.74 -3.06
CA ILE A 77 0.30 0.27 -2.94
C ILE A 77 1.57 -0.46 -3.39
N GLY A 78 2.23 0.01 -4.44
CA GLY A 78 3.47 -0.59 -4.95
C GLY A 78 4.68 -0.37 -4.04
N ASP A 79 4.75 0.78 -3.38
CA ASP A 79 5.88 1.16 -2.51
C ASP A 79 5.74 0.66 -1.06
N HIS A 80 4.51 0.41 -0.57
CA HIS A 80 4.22 0.17 0.85
C HIS A 80 3.55 -1.17 1.15
N PRO A 81 4.26 -2.30 1.01
CA PRO A 81 3.72 -3.62 1.38
C PRO A 81 3.40 -3.74 2.87
N GLU A 82 4.01 -2.93 3.72
CA GLU A 82 3.79 -2.87 5.17
C GLU A 82 2.42 -2.30 5.55
N MET A 83 1.78 -1.54 4.67
CA MET A 83 0.43 -1.01 4.91
C MET A 83 -0.66 -2.03 4.57
N PHE A 84 -0.57 -3.21 5.14
CA PHE A 84 -1.45 -4.35 4.87
C PHE A 84 -2.92 -4.10 5.23
N TRP A 85 -3.22 -3.12 6.07
CA TRP A 85 -4.58 -2.75 6.46
C TRP A 85 -5.32 -1.93 5.40
N LEU A 86 -4.60 -1.31 4.46
CA LEU A 86 -5.17 -0.58 3.34
C LEU A 86 -5.58 -1.54 2.24
N GLU A 87 -6.86 -1.49 1.84
CA GLU A 87 -7.34 -2.28 0.70
C GLU A 87 -6.70 -1.81 -0.61
N THR A 88 -6.61 -2.71 -1.58
CA THR A 88 -6.01 -2.44 -2.90
C THR A 88 -6.91 -1.65 -3.84
N GLY A 89 -8.09 -1.28 -3.38
CA GLY A 89 -9.06 -0.45 -4.07
C GLY A 89 -9.52 0.72 -3.20
N TYR A 90 -9.94 1.77 -3.86
CA TYR A 90 -10.51 2.96 -3.23
C TYR A 90 -11.70 3.47 -4.05
N SER A 91 -12.47 4.41 -3.50
CA SER A 91 -13.49 5.15 -4.23
C SER A 91 -13.12 6.62 -4.34
N SER A 92 -13.60 7.30 -5.36
CA SER A 92 -13.42 8.73 -5.51
C SER A 92 -14.65 9.40 -6.11
N LYS A 93 -14.87 10.67 -5.74
CA LYS A 93 -15.83 11.54 -6.40
C LYS A 93 -15.12 12.59 -7.22
N TYR A 94 -15.63 12.86 -8.40
CA TYR A 94 -15.03 13.80 -9.34
C TYR A 94 -16.08 14.55 -10.15
N LEU A 95 -15.72 15.75 -10.58
CA LEU A 95 -16.52 16.63 -11.44
C LEU A 95 -16.50 16.20 -12.90
N ALA A 96 -17.40 16.76 -13.72
CA ALA A 96 -17.48 16.50 -15.16
C ALA A 96 -16.16 16.80 -15.91
N ASN A 97 -15.38 17.77 -15.40
CA ASN A 97 -14.06 18.11 -15.94
C ASN A 97 -12.94 17.13 -15.50
N GLY A 98 -13.27 16.09 -14.74
CA GLY A 98 -12.33 15.10 -14.24
C GLY A 98 -11.61 15.46 -12.94
N GLN A 99 -11.85 16.66 -12.38
CA GLN A 99 -11.24 17.07 -11.10
C GLN A 99 -11.75 16.21 -9.95
N CYS A 100 -10.85 15.59 -9.19
CA CYS A 100 -11.18 14.84 -7.97
C CYS A 100 -11.53 15.78 -6.82
N VAL A 101 -12.59 15.46 -6.09
CA VAL A 101 -13.07 16.25 -4.94
C VAL A 101 -13.17 15.45 -3.64
N GLU A 102 -13.19 14.13 -3.72
CA GLU A 102 -13.17 13.22 -2.56
C GLU A 102 -12.39 11.95 -2.90
N ILE A 103 -11.53 11.55 -1.99
CA ILE A 103 -10.89 10.22 -1.96
C ILE A 103 -11.47 9.48 -0.77
N ASP A 104 -11.87 8.23 -0.97
CA ASP A 104 -12.46 7.36 0.06
C ASP A 104 -11.66 6.05 0.11
N LEU A 105 -10.72 5.97 1.08
CA LEU A 105 -9.88 4.81 1.32
C LEU A 105 -10.70 3.70 1.99
N LYS A 106 -10.32 2.47 1.73
CA LYS A 106 -10.95 1.28 2.32
C LYS A 106 -9.92 0.51 3.15
N TYR A 107 -10.35 0.03 4.29
CA TYR A 107 -9.50 -0.74 5.20
C TYR A 107 -10.10 -2.13 5.42
N ASN A 108 -9.24 -3.13 5.57
CA ASN A 108 -9.67 -4.47 5.91
C ASN A 108 -9.83 -4.64 7.44
N SER A 109 -10.25 -5.81 7.89
CA SER A 109 -10.54 -6.08 9.31
C SER A 109 -9.33 -5.97 10.23
N THR A 110 -8.10 -5.93 9.72
CA THR A 110 -6.91 -5.68 10.57
C THR A 110 -6.90 -4.29 11.16
N ALA A 111 -7.62 -3.33 10.56
CA ALA A 111 -7.75 -1.98 11.06
C ALA A 111 -8.55 -1.89 12.38
N ASP A 112 -9.38 -2.89 12.71
CA ASP A 112 -10.18 -2.92 13.94
C ASP A 112 -9.31 -2.98 15.20
N ASP A 113 -8.14 -3.64 15.12
CA ASP A 113 -7.09 -3.65 16.13
C ASP A 113 -5.72 -3.63 15.44
N LEU A 114 -5.39 -2.49 14.87
CA LEU A 114 -4.21 -2.34 14.02
C LEU A 114 -2.90 -2.57 14.79
N GLU A 115 -2.83 -2.17 16.06
CA GLU A 115 -1.63 -2.36 16.87
C GLU A 115 -1.32 -3.85 17.06
N SER A 116 -2.32 -4.64 17.43
CA SER A 116 -2.19 -6.10 17.54
C SER A 116 -1.84 -6.73 16.18
N ALA A 117 -2.45 -6.27 15.10
CA ALA A 117 -2.16 -6.77 13.76
C ALA A 117 -0.70 -6.48 13.35
N LYS A 118 -0.19 -5.28 13.61
CA LYS A 118 1.22 -4.92 13.37
C LYS A 118 2.19 -5.81 14.16
N GLN A 119 1.91 -6.05 15.42
CA GLN A 119 2.75 -6.94 16.25
C GLN A 119 2.79 -8.36 15.70
N ARG A 120 1.66 -8.91 15.27
CA ARG A 120 1.58 -10.24 14.66
C ARG A 120 2.31 -10.29 13.32
N PHE A 121 2.18 -9.24 12.51
CA PHE A 121 2.85 -9.11 11.22
C PHE A 121 4.37 -9.06 11.38
N ASP A 122 4.87 -8.22 12.29
CA ASP A 122 6.29 -8.10 12.57
C ASP A 122 6.87 -9.40 13.12
N ALA A 123 6.18 -10.08 14.04
CA ALA A 123 6.61 -11.36 14.58
C ALA A 123 6.69 -12.45 13.50
N ALA A 124 5.68 -12.53 12.62
CA ALA A 124 5.68 -13.48 11.52
C ALA A 124 6.81 -13.22 10.51
N ALA A 125 7.06 -11.95 10.18
CA ALA A 125 8.16 -11.55 9.31
C ALA A 125 9.51 -11.91 9.91
N GLN A 126 9.76 -11.57 11.18
CA GLN A 126 11.01 -11.88 11.88
C GLN A 126 11.28 -13.38 11.94
N ASN A 127 10.26 -14.19 12.20
CA ASN A 127 10.40 -15.65 12.22
C ASN A 127 10.88 -16.21 10.87
N LEU A 128 10.42 -15.62 9.75
CA LEU A 128 10.82 -16.07 8.41
C LEU A 128 12.24 -15.62 8.04
N ILE A 129 12.66 -14.42 8.42
CA ILE A 129 13.94 -13.86 7.98
C ILE A 129 15.11 -14.14 8.93
N THR A 130 14.87 -14.63 10.15
CA THR A 130 15.95 -14.86 11.13
C THR A 130 17.07 -15.75 10.56
N GLY A 131 16.73 -16.81 9.84
CA GLY A 131 17.72 -17.67 9.21
C GLY A 131 18.44 -17.05 8.01
N ALA A 132 17.85 -16.03 7.38
CA ALA A 132 18.45 -15.35 6.24
C ALA A 132 19.50 -14.30 6.63
N ALA A 133 19.37 -13.71 7.82
CA ALA A 133 20.20 -12.59 8.26
C ALA A 133 21.71 -12.93 8.30
N SER A 134 22.05 -14.18 8.57
CA SER A 134 23.44 -14.68 8.68
C SER A 134 24.04 -15.18 7.36
N LEU A 135 23.28 -15.17 6.26
CA LEU A 135 23.77 -15.60 4.95
C LEU A 135 24.67 -14.55 4.31
N ASP A 136 25.66 -14.98 3.54
CA ASP A 136 26.75 -14.12 3.08
C ASP A 136 26.38 -13.23 1.89
N SER A 137 25.48 -13.69 1.02
CA SER A 137 25.12 -12.97 -0.20
C SER A 137 23.63 -12.62 -0.28
N ASN A 138 23.30 -11.57 -1.04
CA ASN A 138 21.92 -11.21 -1.31
C ASN A 138 21.18 -12.34 -2.03
N TYR A 139 21.83 -13.01 -2.97
CA TYR A 139 21.23 -14.15 -3.67
C TYR A 139 20.81 -15.28 -2.70
N GLU A 140 21.68 -15.63 -1.73
CA GLU A 140 21.35 -16.65 -0.73
C GLU A 140 20.20 -16.21 0.16
N LYS A 141 20.16 -14.92 0.57
CA LYS A 141 19.07 -14.34 1.34
C LYS A 141 17.76 -14.36 0.56
N GLU A 142 17.79 -13.91 -0.69
CA GLU A 142 16.62 -13.90 -1.58
C GLU A 142 16.07 -15.32 -1.79
N LYS A 143 16.93 -16.26 -2.09
CA LYS A 143 16.55 -17.69 -2.25
C LYS A 143 15.96 -18.26 -0.96
N TYR A 144 16.59 -18.00 0.16
CA TYR A 144 16.08 -18.45 1.47
C TYR A 144 14.68 -17.92 1.76
N VAL A 145 14.47 -16.63 1.57
CA VAL A 145 13.16 -15.98 1.80
C VAL A 145 12.10 -16.53 0.83
N HIS A 146 12.47 -16.71 -0.44
CA HIS A 146 11.59 -17.32 -1.44
C HIS A 146 11.14 -18.73 -1.01
N ASP A 147 12.08 -19.60 -0.67
CA ASP A 147 11.80 -20.98 -0.33
C ASP A 147 11.00 -21.09 0.99
N ALA A 148 11.33 -20.26 1.99
CA ALA A 148 10.61 -20.19 3.26
C ALA A 148 9.16 -19.75 3.05
N LEU A 149 8.95 -18.68 2.27
CA LEU A 149 7.62 -18.14 1.98
C LEU A 149 6.78 -19.13 1.17
N ALA A 150 7.37 -19.74 0.13
CA ALA A 150 6.69 -20.75 -0.70
C ALA A 150 6.28 -21.98 0.11
N SER A 151 7.05 -22.34 1.13
CA SER A 151 6.74 -23.47 2.01
C SER A 151 5.69 -23.14 3.07
N ALA A 152 5.62 -21.88 3.51
CA ALA A 152 4.75 -21.45 4.61
C ALA A 152 3.35 -21.04 4.15
N VAL A 153 3.18 -20.70 2.86
CA VAL A 153 1.93 -20.09 2.36
C VAL A 153 1.23 -21.02 1.37
N THR A 154 -0.06 -21.19 1.57
CA THR A 154 -0.93 -21.93 0.64
C THR A 154 -1.65 -20.94 -0.30
N TYR A 155 -1.71 -21.26 -1.59
CA TYR A 155 -2.47 -20.46 -2.55
C TYR A 155 -3.96 -20.65 -2.34
N ASP A 156 -4.68 -19.56 -2.01
CA ASP A 156 -6.11 -19.60 -1.69
C ASP A 156 -6.81 -18.34 -2.23
N LEU A 157 -7.67 -18.55 -3.23
CA LEU A 157 -8.46 -17.49 -3.87
C LEU A 157 -9.58 -16.95 -2.95
N THR A 158 -9.93 -17.69 -1.91
CA THR A 158 -11.06 -17.37 -1.02
C THR A 158 -10.63 -16.78 0.32
N ALA A 159 -9.33 -16.73 0.59
CA ALA A 159 -8.82 -16.19 1.83
C ALA A 159 -9.12 -14.69 1.96
N ASP A 160 -9.47 -14.24 3.15
CA ASP A 160 -9.68 -12.84 3.45
C ASP A 160 -8.39 -12.04 3.22
N MET A 161 -8.53 -10.81 2.70
CA MET A 161 -7.41 -9.91 2.39
C MET A 161 -6.23 -10.59 1.65
N ASN A 162 -6.54 -11.56 0.80
CA ASN A 162 -5.55 -12.45 0.16
C ASN A 162 -4.51 -11.75 -0.74
N GLN A 163 -4.71 -10.48 -1.07
CA GLN A 163 -3.74 -9.66 -1.80
C GLN A 163 -2.75 -8.92 -0.89
N SER A 164 -2.91 -9.01 0.42
CA SER A 164 -2.06 -8.36 1.40
C SER A 164 -0.88 -9.24 1.82
N ALA A 165 0.23 -8.61 2.19
CA ALA A 165 1.36 -9.30 2.81
C ALA A 165 0.96 -9.96 4.15
N PHE A 166 -0.01 -9.39 4.87
CA PHE A 166 -0.52 -9.94 6.14
C PHE A 166 -1.14 -11.32 5.95
N SER A 167 -1.98 -11.50 4.93
CA SER A 167 -2.58 -12.81 4.64
C SER A 167 -1.53 -13.87 4.40
N ALA A 168 -0.49 -13.55 3.63
CA ALA A 168 0.62 -14.46 3.38
C ALA A 168 1.40 -14.77 4.68
N LEU A 169 1.87 -13.74 5.40
CA LEU A 169 2.79 -13.90 6.52
C LEU A 169 2.11 -14.40 7.80
N VAL A 170 0.91 -13.91 8.12
CA VAL A 170 0.21 -14.22 9.38
C VAL A 170 -0.78 -15.35 9.20
N ASN A 171 -1.58 -15.33 8.13
CA ASN A 171 -2.63 -16.31 7.90
C ASN A 171 -2.15 -17.55 7.11
N GLY A 172 -0.97 -17.47 6.50
CA GLY A 172 -0.41 -18.56 5.69
C GLY A 172 -1.22 -18.89 4.43
N LYS A 173 -2.03 -17.96 3.95
CA LYS A 173 -2.89 -18.10 2.77
C LYS A 173 -2.86 -16.84 1.93
N SER A 174 -2.71 -16.97 0.62
CA SER A 174 -2.58 -15.81 -0.25
C SER A 174 -2.85 -16.14 -1.71
N VAL A 175 -3.01 -15.11 -2.52
CA VAL A 175 -2.87 -15.13 -3.97
C VAL A 175 -1.53 -14.53 -4.40
N CYS A 176 -1.23 -14.50 -5.69
CA CYS A 176 0.05 -14.02 -6.23
C CYS A 176 0.47 -12.64 -5.68
N ALA A 177 -0.45 -11.70 -5.56
CA ALA A 177 -0.18 -10.36 -5.05
C ALA A 177 0.30 -10.36 -3.59
N GLY A 178 -0.31 -11.14 -2.72
CA GLY A 178 0.10 -11.25 -1.32
C GLY A 178 1.46 -11.94 -1.16
N TYR A 179 1.75 -12.98 -1.94
CA TYR A 179 3.10 -13.57 -2.01
C TYR A 179 4.15 -12.52 -2.41
N ALA A 180 3.89 -11.79 -3.49
CA ALA A 180 4.84 -10.80 -4.00
C ALA A 180 5.08 -9.65 -3.00
N ARG A 181 4.04 -9.17 -2.34
CA ARG A 181 4.15 -8.12 -1.31
C ARG A 181 4.83 -8.60 -0.04
N ALA A 182 4.56 -9.82 0.39
CA ALA A 182 5.26 -10.43 1.51
C ALA A 182 6.76 -10.59 1.20
N TYR A 183 7.11 -11.06 0.01
CA TYR A 183 8.48 -11.18 -0.44
C TYR A 183 9.19 -9.82 -0.49
N GLN A 184 8.54 -8.80 -1.08
CA GLN A 184 9.03 -7.43 -1.10
C GLN A 184 9.34 -6.91 0.30
N TYR A 185 8.39 -7.06 1.22
CA TYR A 185 8.57 -6.61 2.61
C TYR A 185 9.74 -7.33 3.31
N LEU A 186 9.81 -8.65 3.20
CA LEU A 186 10.86 -9.45 3.83
C LEU A 186 12.26 -9.08 3.33
N LEU A 187 12.41 -8.86 2.02
CA LEU A 187 13.69 -8.42 1.45
C LEU A 187 14.07 -7.01 1.91
N GLN A 188 13.10 -6.09 1.98
CA GLN A 188 13.32 -4.75 2.51
C GLN A 188 13.79 -4.80 3.97
N GLN A 189 13.24 -5.71 4.80
CA GLN A 189 13.71 -5.92 6.17
C GLN A 189 15.16 -6.44 6.25
N LEU A 190 15.64 -7.10 5.22
CA LEU A 190 17.03 -7.55 5.08
C LEU A 190 17.95 -6.51 4.44
N GLY A 191 17.43 -5.30 4.15
CA GLY A 191 18.18 -4.23 3.46
C GLY A 191 18.42 -4.48 1.99
N ILE A 192 17.61 -5.34 1.35
CA ILE A 192 17.68 -5.66 -0.08
C ILE A 192 16.56 -4.90 -0.79
N PRO A 193 16.86 -3.96 -1.70
CA PRO A 193 15.84 -3.28 -2.50
C PRO A 193 15.01 -4.27 -3.31
N CYS A 194 13.69 -4.18 -3.20
CA CYS A 194 12.75 -5.04 -3.91
C CYS A 194 11.50 -4.26 -4.28
N TYR A 195 11.11 -4.32 -5.55
CA TYR A 195 10.03 -3.52 -6.09
C TYR A 195 8.88 -4.42 -6.56
N TYR A 196 7.67 -3.99 -6.25
CA TYR A 196 6.46 -4.67 -6.68
C TYR A 196 6.10 -4.23 -8.09
N CYS A 197 6.17 -5.14 -9.05
CA CYS A 197 5.84 -4.86 -10.45
C CYS A 197 4.56 -5.58 -10.86
N THR A 198 3.70 -4.89 -11.59
CA THR A 198 2.50 -5.46 -12.23
C THR A 198 2.61 -5.34 -13.74
N GLY A 199 1.90 -6.22 -14.45
CA GLY A 199 1.91 -6.23 -15.91
C GLY A 199 0.78 -7.10 -16.46
N TYR A 200 0.71 -7.17 -17.79
CA TYR A 200 -0.23 -8.02 -18.50
C TYR A 200 0.53 -9.16 -19.16
N SER A 201 0.00 -10.38 -19.02
CA SER A 201 0.44 -11.52 -19.82
C SER A 201 -0.44 -11.61 -21.07
N GLY A 202 0.16 -11.58 -22.25
CA GLY A 202 -0.51 -11.77 -23.53
C GLY A 202 -0.89 -13.23 -23.78
#